data_31a331491a06a660b459bca1b0499a49
#
_entry.id   31a331491a06a660b459bca1b0499a49
#
_cell.length_a   1.000
_cell.length_b   1.000
_cell.length_c   1.000
_cell.angle_alpha   90.00
_cell.angle_beta   90.00
_cell.angle_gamma   90.00
#
_symmetry.space_group_name_H-M   'P 1'
#
loop_
_entity.id
_entity.type
_entity.pdbx_description
1 polymer ?
#
loop_
_entity_poly.entity_id
_entity_poly.type
_entity_poly.pdbx_seq_one_letter_code
_entity_poly.pdbx_strand_id
1 'polypeptide(L)'
;KHQEAVIAKLKSFNREKSIKRAESREKQLDKIERLEKPVEENTRMNLLFSPRIQSGNDVLSIEHLSKSFDTETLFTDISFDLKRGERVAIIGDNGSGKTTILKIINNLVDADGGTVRLGTNVDIGYYDQAHQVLHGEKTIFEELQDDYPTMTNTEIRNILAAFLFTEDDVFKQISKLSGGERGRVSLAKLMLSDANFLILDEPTNHLDIDSKEILERAVNHFEGTVLYVSHDRYFINRTATRILDLTQKQLVNYIGNYDYYLEKKEANELAQLTAPVIDTAG
;
A
#
# COMPACT_ATOMS: atom_id res chain seq x y z
N LYS A 1 11.15 -32.86 -12.36
CA LYS A 1 10.25 -33.87 -11.76
C LYS A 1 9.78 -34.94 -12.76
N HIS A 2 9.18 -34.59 -13.92
CA HIS A 2 8.69 -35.61 -14.90
C HIS A 2 9.83 -36.37 -15.56
N GLN A 3 10.90 -35.71 -15.99
CA GLN A 3 12.06 -36.31 -16.62
C GLN A 3 12.87 -37.18 -15.65
N GLU A 4 13.00 -36.81 -14.42
CA GLU A 4 13.65 -37.55 -13.35
C GLU A 4 12.93 -38.89 -13.07
N ALA A 5 11.57 -38.85 -13.04
CA ALA A 5 10.77 -40.08 -12.92
C ALA A 5 10.94 -41.04 -14.11
N VAL A 6 11.08 -40.50 -15.34
CA VAL A 6 11.34 -41.30 -16.55
C VAL A 6 12.72 -41.93 -16.51
N ILE A 7 13.74 -41.21 -16.05
CA ILE A 7 15.13 -41.71 -15.90
C ILE A 7 15.17 -42.85 -14.87
N ALA A 8 14.52 -42.65 -13.71
CA ALA A 8 14.42 -43.67 -12.67
C ALA A 8 13.75 -44.96 -13.19
N LYS A 9 12.67 -44.81 -13.97
CA LYS A 9 11.96 -45.93 -14.59
C LYS A 9 12.79 -46.64 -15.64
N LEU A 10 13.61 -45.91 -16.43
CA LEU A 10 14.51 -46.51 -17.42
C LEU A 10 15.68 -47.27 -16.76
N LYS A 11 16.20 -46.78 -15.63
CA LYS A 11 17.22 -47.46 -14.83
C LYS A 11 16.71 -48.74 -14.17
N SER A 12 15.41 -48.80 -13.76
CA SER A 12 14.82 -49.98 -13.16
C SER A 12 14.65 -51.17 -14.08
N PHE A 13 14.68 -50.98 -15.40
CA PHE A 13 14.55 -52.08 -16.40
C PHE A 13 15.80 -52.91 -16.61
N ASN A 14 16.95 -52.57 -16.02
CA ASN A 14 18.25 -53.28 -16.03
C ASN A 14 18.66 -53.90 -17.36
N ARG A 15 18.26 -53.28 -18.49
CA ARG A 15 18.68 -53.64 -19.85
C ARG A 15 19.67 -52.62 -20.38
N GLU A 16 20.76 -53.08 -21.03
CA GLU A 16 21.85 -52.23 -21.49
C GLU A 16 21.40 -51.04 -22.37
N LYS A 17 20.40 -51.26 -23.25
CA LYS A 17 19.78 -50.21 -24.04
C LYS A 17 18.99 -49.17 -23.20
N SER A 18 18.38 -49.60 -22.12
CA SER A 18 17.62 -48.73 -21.22
C SER A 18 18.55 -47.86 -20.38
N ILE A 19 19.66 -48.42 -19.92
CA ILE A 19 20.72 -47.73 -19.18
C ILE A 19 21.34 -46.64 -20.04
N LYS A 20 21.76 -46.94 -21.30
CA LYS A 20 22.29 -45.92 -22.24
C LYS A 20 21.32 -44.80 -22.57
N ARG A 21 20.00 -45.10 -22.61
CA ARG A 21 18.97 -44.07 -22.77
C ARG A 21 18.78 -43.21 -21.52
N ALA A 22 18.92 -43.79 -20.34
CA ALA A 22 18.86 -43.06 -19.07
C ALA A 22 20.05 -42.09 -18.93
N GLU A 23 21.27 -42.57 -19.24
CA GLU A 23 22.52 -41.76 -19.24
C GLU A 23 22.47 -40.60 -20.24
N SER A 24 21.93 -40.87 -21.46
CA SER A 24 21.77 -39.81 -22.47
C SER A 24 20.80 -38.72 -21.99
N ARG A 25 19.71 -39.10 -21.33
CA ARG A 25 18.75 -38.13 -20.76
C ARG A 25 19.28 -37.42 -19.52
N GLU A 26 20.09 -38.08 -18.70
CA GLU A 26 20.82 -37.44 -17.60
C GLU A 26 21.75 -36.34 -18.14
N LYS A 27 22.56 -36.64 -19.16
CA LYS A 27 23.43 -35.65 -19.84
C LYS A 27 22.65 -34.49 -20.48
N GLN A 28 21.41 -34.74 -20.93
CA GLN A 28 20.56 -33.67 -21.44
C GLN A 28 19.96 -32.83 -20.30
N LEU A 29 19.64 -33.44 -19.17
CA LEU A 29 19.17 -32.76 -17.99
C LEU A 29 20.26 -31.88 -17.35
N ASP A 30 21.51 -32.36 -17.32
CA ASP A 30 22.66 -31.60 -16.82
C ASP A 30 23.03 -30.41 -17.71
N LYS A 31 22.64 -30.45 -18.99
CA LYS A 31 22.83 -29.35 -19.96
C LYS A 31 21.70 -28.30 -19.88
N ILE A 32 20.57 -28.62 -19.24
CA ILE A 32 19.52 -27.66 -18.97
C ILE A 32 20.01 -26.84 -17.76
N GLU A 33 20.49 -25.62 -18.00
CA GLU A 33 20.65 -24.65 -16.92
C GLU A 33 19.37 -24.66 -16.12
N ARG A 34 19.45 -25.18 -14.89
CA ARG A 34 18.34 -25.02 -13.94
C ARG A 34 18.19 -23.54 -13.76
N LEU A 35 17.11 -22.97 -14.30
CA LEU A 35 16.66 -21.67 -13.87
C LEU A 35 16.64 -21.71 -12.34
N GLU A 36 17.58 -21.01 -11.73
CA GLU A 36 17.53 -20.79 -10.29
C GLU A 36 16.12 -20.35 -9.97
N LYS A 37 15.51 -20.99 -8.96
CA LYS A 37 14.23 -20.48 -8.44
C LYS A 37 14.42 -18.98 -8.29
N PRO A 38 13.47 -18.14 -8.77
CA PRO A 38 13.54 -16.72 -8.51
C PRO A 38 13.82 -16.59 -7.02
N VAL A 39 14.99 -16.07 -6.67
CA VAL A 39 15.33 -15.74 -5.28
C VAL A 39 14.22 -14.82 -4.84
N GLU A 40 13.47 -15.31 -3.87
CA GLU A 40 12.25 -14.77 -3.30
C GLU A 40 12.12 -13.25 -3.56
N GLU A 41 11.26 -12.88 -4.51
CA GLU A 41 10.88 -11.49 -4.78
C GLU A 41 10.52 -10.74 -3.48
N ASN A 42 10.00 -11.47 -2.49
CA ASN A 42 9.65 -10.97 -1.17
C ASN A 42 10.85 -10.39 -0.38
N THR A 43 12.03 -11.02 -0.43
CA THR A 43 13.17 -10.54 0.36
C THR A 43 13.77 -9.26 -0.23
N ARG A 44 13.72 -9.10 -1.55
CA ARG A 44 14.19 -7.86 -2.22
C ARG A 44 13.20 -6.71 -2.03
N MET A 45 11.88 -6.96 -2.05
CA MET A 45 10.89 -5.93 -1.77
C MET A 45 10.96 -5.45 -0.32
N ASN A 46 11.15 -6.33 0.65
CA ASN A 46 11.28 -5.94 2.06
C ASN A 46 12.47 -4.99 2.31
N LEU A 47 13.58 -5.18 1.60
CA LEU A 47 14.76 -4.29 1.70
C LEU A 47 14.53 -2.91 1.04
N LEU A 48 13.58 -2.80 0.10
CA LEU A 48 13.30 -1.57 -0.65
C LEU A 48 12.33 -0.63 0.08
N PHE A 49 11.52 -1.14 1.00
CA PHE A 49 10.43 -0.37 1.63
C PHE A 49 10.57 -0.24 3.15
N SER A 50 11.79 -0.43 3.67
CA SER A 50 12.09 -0.18 5.07
C SER A 50 12.51 1.26 5.28
N PRO A 51 11.82 2.03 6.13
CA PRO A 51 12.21 3.39 6.48
C PRO A 51 13.63 3.43 7.05
N ARG A 52 14.42 4.39 6.62
CA ARG A 52 15.81 4.57 7.11
C ARG A 52 15.85 4.87 8.60
N ILE A 53 14.85 5.60 9.10
CA ILE A 53 14.70 5.95 10.51
C ILE A 53 13.34 5.44 10.98
N GLN A 54 13.33 4.66 12.05
CA GLN A 54 12.08 4.22 12.66
C GLN A 54 11.49 5.34 13.52
N SER A 55 10.17 5.55 13.39
CA SER A 55 9.42 6.44 14.28
C SER A 55 9.38 5.92 15.71
N GLY A 56 9.00 6.76 16.66
CA GLY A 56 8.54 6.34 17.98
C GLY A 56 7.33 5.40 17.88
N ASN A 57 6.89 4.83 19.00
CA ASN A 57 5.72 3.95 19.02
C ASN A 57 4.43 4.73 18.74
N ASP A 58 4.32 5.95 19.26
CA ASP A 58 3.24 6.88 18.98
C ASP A 58 3.60 7.67 17.72
N VAL A 59 2.80 7.54 16.65
CA VAL A 59 3.07 8.17 15.35
C VAL A 59 2.24 9.43 15.19
N LEU A 60 0.97 9.37 15.56
CA LEU A 60 0.03 10.48 15.44
C LEU A 60 -0.95 10.45 16.61
N SER A 61 -1.27 11.62 17.17
CA SER A 61 -2.35 11.83 18.11
C SER A 61 -3.21 12.98 17.63
N ILE A 62 -4.50 12.73 17.51
CA ILE A 62 -5.53 13.73 17.19
C ILE A 62 -6.52 13.79 18.35
N GLU A 63 -6.73 14.98 18.88
CA GLU A 63 -7.62 15.22 20.01
C GLU A 63 -8.63 16.32 19.66
N HIS A 64 -9.94 16.01 19.78
CA HIS A 64 -11.05 16.96 19.64
C HIS A 64 -11.08 17.74 18.32
N LEU A 65 -10.61 17.13 17.23
CA LEU A 65 -10.50 17.78 15.94
C LEU A 65 -11.87 18.10 15.36
N SER A 66 -12.04 19.33 14.89
CA SER A 66 -13.27 19.82 14.26
C SER A 66 -12.95 20.65 13.03
N LYS A 67 -13.78 20.54 11.99
CA LYS A 67 -13.66 21.31 10.75
C LYS A 67 -15.01 21.59 10.11
N SER A 68 -15.17 22.83 9.69
CA SER A 68 -16.30 23.31 8.88
C SER A 68 -15.78 24.14 7.73
N PHE A 69 -16.52 24.20 6.63
CA PHE A 69 -16.32 25.17 5.55
C PHE A 69 -17.62 25.96 5.39
N ASP A 70 -17.52 27.27 5.49
CA ASP A 70 -18.66 28.19 5.48
C ASP A 70 -19.75 27.75 6.49
N THR A 71 -20.88 27.24 6.00
CA THR A 71 -22.01 26.79 6.82
C THR A 71 -22.06 25.27 6.99
N GLU A 72 -21.19 24.52 6.32
CA GLU A 72 -21.18 23.05 6.33
C GLU A 72 -20.13 22.51 7.29
N THR A 73 -20.59 21.84 8.36
CA THR A 73 -19.71 21.13 9.27
C THR A 73 -19.39 19.75 8.72
N LEU A 74 -18.12 19.46 8.48
CA LEU A 74 -17.66 18.17 8.01
C LEU A 74 -17.60 17.15 9.15
N PHE A 75 -16.92 17.50 10.23
CA PHE A 75 -16.81 16.67 11.44
C PHE A 75 -16.60 17.53 12.69
N THR A 76 -16.97 16.96 13.82
CA THR A 76 -16.87 17.65 15.11
C THR A 76 -16.35 16.68 16.16
N ASP A 77 -15.37 17.14 16.96
CA ASP A 77 -14.87 16.44 18.13
C ASP A 77 -14.35 15.02 17.85
N ILE A 78 -13.65 14.83 16.71
CA ILE A 78 -13.06 13.54 16.40
C ILE A 78 -11.68 13.39 17.07
N SER A 79 -11.45 12.22 17.65
CA SER A 79 -10.19 11.89 18.34
C SER A 79 -9.74 10.48 17.96
N PHE A 80 -8.46 10.31 17.62
CA PHE A 80 -7.84 9.02 17.39
C PHE A 80 -6.31 9.12 17.46
N ASP A 81 -5.66 7.99 17.65
CA ASP A 81 -4.21 7.86 17.64
C ASP A 81 -3.76 6.82 16.61
N LEU A 82 -2.51 6.90 16.17
CA LEU A 82 -1.87 5.90 15.34
C LEU A 82 -0.58 5.42 16.01
N LYS A 83 -0.41 4.10 16.01
CA LYS A 83 0.81 3.45 16.48
C LYS A 83 1.66 2.99 15.31
N ARG A 84 2.96 2.86 15.56
CA ARG A 84 3.90 2.36 14.56
C ARG A 84 3.49 0.99 14.01
N GLY A 85 3.54 0.87 12.69
CA GLY A 85 3.22 -0.37 11.98
C GLY A 85 1.72 -0.60 11.74
N GLU A 86 0.83 0.29 12.20
CA GLU A 86 -0.58 0.21 11.85
C GLU A 86 -0.80 0.61 10.39
N ARG A 87 -1.76 -0.05 9.75
CA ARG A 87 -2.33 0.32 8.45
C ARG A 87 -3.79 0.66 8.64
N VAL A 88 -4.09 1.95 8.63
CA VAL A 88 -5.39 2.48 9.00
C VAL A 88 -6.10 3.07 7.79
N ALA A 89 -7.29 2.57 7.51
CA ALA A 89 -8.16 3.12 6.47
C ALA A 89 -9.19 4.07 7.07
N ILE A 90 -9.32 5.26 6.50
CA ILE A 90 -10.46 6.15 6.76
C ILE A 90 -11.51 5.93 5.67
N ILE A 91 -12.71 5.55 6.08
CA ILE A 91 -13.85 5.35 5.20
C ILE A 91 -15.01 6.28 5.58
N GLY A 92 -16.03 6.36 4.75
CA GLY A 92 -17.22 7.21 4.98
C GLY A 92 -17.77 7.74 3.67
N ASP A 93 -18.87 8.45 3.72
CA ASP A 93 -19.54 9.00 2.54
C ASP A 93 -18.69 10.03 1.80
N ASN A 94 -19.03 10.26 0.52
CA ASN A 94 -18.38 11.31 -0.25
C ASN A 94 -18.72 12.68 0.36
N GLY A 95 -17.70 13.54 0.49
CA GLY A 95 -17.87 14.85 1.12
C GLY A 95 -17.84 14.84 2.65
N SER A 96 -17.72 13.68 3.31
CA SER A 96 -17.69 13.63 4.80
C SER A 96 -16.45 14.28 5.43
N GLY A 97 -15.42 14.61 4.65
CA GLY A 97 -14.21 15.28 5.15
C GLY A 97 -12.97 14.39 5.30
N LYS A 98 -12.98 13.16 4.75
CA LYS A 98 -11.83 12.23 4.83
C LYS A 98 -10.53 12.85 4.32
N THR A 99 -10.52 13.34 3.08
CA THR A 99 -9.39 14.07 2.49
C THR A 99 -9.00 15.30 3.33
N THR A 100 -9.99 15.99 3.94
CA THR A 100 -9.73 17.15 4.79
C THR A 100 -8.95 16.75 6.05
N ILE A 101 -9.25 15.60 6.65
CA ILE A 101 -8.46 15.06 7.78
C ILE A 101 -7.01 14.86 7.35
N LEU A 102 -6.77 14.21 6.19
CA LEU A 102 -5.41 14.00 5.68
C LEU A 102 -4.68 15.32 5.41
N LYS A 103 -5.38 16.31 4.85
CA LYS A 103 -4.81 17.64 4.59
C LYS A 103 -4.48 18.41 5.88
N ILE A 104 -5.30 18.27 6.93
CA ILE A 104 -5.00 18.87 8.24
C ILE A 104 -3.76 18.23 8.86
N ILE A 105 -3.62 16.89 8.82
CA ILE A 105 -2.43 16.21 9.33
C ILE A 105 -1.16 16.68 8.61
N ASN A 106 -1.26 16.98 7.31
CA ASN A 106 -0.16 17.50 6.48
C ASN A 106 0.04 19.02 6.56
N ASN A 107 -0.67 19.73 7.44
CA ASN A 107 -0.65 21.19 7.58
C ASN A 107 -0.99 21.94 6.27
N LEU A 108 -1.81 21.35 5.40
CA LEU A 108 -2.28 21.97 4.15
C LEU A 108 -3.61 22.71 4.35
N VAL A 109 -4.33 22.39 5.42
CA VAL A 109 -5.58 23.02 5.81
C VAL A 109 -5.58 23.16 7.33
N ASP A 110 -5.97 24.33 7.84
CA ASP A 110 -6.09 24.55 9.28
C ASP A 110 -7.36 23.89 9.83
N ALA A 111 -7.26 23.34 11.05
CA ALA A 111 -8.40 22.88 11.81
C ALA A 111 -9.12 24.07 12.46
N ASP A 112 -10.44 23.95 12.70
CA ASP A 112 -11.20 24.98 13.43
C ASP A 112 -11.08 24.77 14.94
N GLY A 113 -10.78 23.53 15.38
CA GLY A 113 -10.57 23.19 16.79
C GLY A 113 -9.83 21.86 16.92
N GLY A 114 -9.34 21.60 18.11
CA GLY A 114 -8.57 20.40 18.44
C GLY A 114 -7.07 20.53 18.21
N THR A 115 -6.36 19.43 18.36
CA THR A 115 -4.90 19.37 18.20
C THR A 115 -4.47 18.16 17.39
N VAL A 116 -3.43 18.36 16.60
CA VAL A 116 -2.74 17.29 15.85
C VAL A 116 -1.29 17.27 16.31
N ARG A 117 -0.82 16.12 16.79
CA ARG A 117 0.56 15.95 17.26
C ARG A 117 1.21 14.76 16.59
N LEU A 118 2.35 14.99 15.97
CA LEU A 118 3.20 13.93 15.46
C LEU A 118 4.12 13.40 16.57
N GLY A 119 4.37 12.11 16.54
CA GLY A 119 5.30 11.46 17.45
C GLY A 119 6.76 11.78 17.16
N THR A 120 7.65 11.17 17.94
CA THR A 120 9.10 11.37 17.79
C THR A 120 9.61 10.70 16.52
N ASN A 121 10.49 11.38 15.78
CA ASN A 121 11.11 10.92 14.53
C ASN A 121 10.10 10.49 13.47
N VAL A 122 8.93 11.12 13.44
CA VAL A 122 7.94 10.87 12.38
C VAL A 122 8.26 11.74 11.18
N ASP A 123 8.46 11.09 10.03
CA ASP A 123 8.64 11.71 8.73
C ASP A 123 7.49 11.28 7.81
N ILE A 124 6.73 12.26 7.31
CA ILE A 124 5.51 12.03 6.53
C ILE A 124 5.82 12.01 5.05
N GLY A 125 5.39 10.93 4.37
CA GLY A 125 5.26 10.87 2.93
C GLY A 125 3.79 11.02 2.53
N TYR A 126 3.43 12.09 1.82
CA TYR A 126 2.05 12.34 1.39
C TYR A 126 1.86 12.05 -0.09
N TYR A 127 0.90 11.18 -0.38
CA TYR A 127 0.44 10.89 -1.73
C TYR A 127 -0.95 11.52 -1.95
N ASP A 128 -0.99 12.55 -2.78
CA ASP A 128 -2.22 13.14 -3.30
C ASP A 128 -2.19 13.03 -4.83
N GLN A 129 -3.18 12.37 -5.38
CA GLN A 129 -3.28 12.14 -6.82
C GLN A 129 -3.29 13.46 -7.64
N ALA A 130 -3.81 14.54 -7.08
CA ALA A 130 -3.92 15.84 -7.77
C ALA A 130 -2.62 16.65 -7.77
N HIS A 131 -1.71 16.39 -6.83
CA HIS A 131 -0.54 17.24 -6.56
C HIS A 131 0.81 16.55 -6.80
N GLN A 132 0.83 15.44 -7.54
CA GLN A 132 2.09 14.78 -7.86
C GLN A 132 2.88 15.56 -8.91
N VAL A 133 3.94 16.17 -8.46
CA VAL A 133 4.86 16.88 -9.34
C VAL A 133 5.83 15.89 -9.97
N LEU A 134 5.48 15.38 -11.15
CA LEU A 134 6.39 14.66 -12.02
C LEU A 134 6.85 15.57 -13.15
N HIS A 135 8.13 15.54 -13.48
CA HIS A 135 8.71 16.36 -14.54
C HIS A 135 8.47 15.69 -15.91
N GLY A 136 7.52 16.22 -16.65
CA GLY A 136 7.04 15.63 -17.91
C GLY A 136 8.10 15.46 -19.00
N GLU A 137 9.14 16.27 -18.99
CA GLU A 137 10.28 16.26 -19.91
C GLU A 137 11.30 15.15 -19.60
N LYS A 138 11.36 14.69 -18.36
CA LYS A 138 12.27 13.60 -17.94
C LYS A 138 11.74 12.22 -18.33
N THR A 139 12.65 11.28 -18.44
CA THR A 139 12.31 9.86 -18.47
C THR A 139 11.98 9.36 -17.05
N ILE A 140 11.31 8.22 -16.95
CA ILE A 140 11.02 7.58 -15.65
C ILE A 140 12.33 7.35 -14.88
N PHE A 141 13.36 6.89 -15.55
CA PHE A 141 14.67 6.62 -14.96
C PHE A 141 15.33 7.90 -14.42
N GLU A 142 15.37 8.98 -15.21
CA GLU A 142 15.93 10.27 -14.81
C GLU A 142 15.18 10.88 -13.63
N GLU A 143 13.85 10.74 -13.59
CA GLU A 143 13.01 11.22 -12.50
C GLU A 143 13.38 10.61 -11.15
N LEU A 144 13.65 9.30 -11.12
CA LEU A 144 14.08 8.63 -9.90
C LEU A 144 15.55 8.91 -9.59
N GLN A 145 16.42 8.93 -10.61
CA GLN A 145 17.85 9.14 -10.41
C GLN A 145 18.18 10.51 -9.85
N ASP A 146 17.46 11.55 -10.28
CA ASP A 146 17.67 12.91 -9.81
C ASP A 146 17.22 13.09 -8.35
N ASP A 147 16.14 12.43 -7.93
CA ASP A 147 15.66 12.47 -6.55
C ASP A 147 16.53 11.59 -5.62
N TYR A 148 17.10 10.50 -6.15
CA TYR A 148 17.89 9.53 -5.38
C TYR A 148 19.30 9.33 -5.99
N PRO A 149 20.16 10.35 -5.99
CA PRO A 149 21.45 10.34 -6.69
C PRO A 149 22.47 9.36 -6.08
N THR A 150 22.22 8.89 -4.86
CA THR A 150 23.07 7.88 -4.20
C THR A 150 22.78 6.45 -4.63
N MET A 151 21.64 6.21 -5.30
CA MET A 151 21.26 4.88 -5.78
C MET A 151 21.98 4.54 -7.08
N THR A 152 22.38 3.29 -7.19
CA THR A 152 22.96 2.78 -8.44
C THR A 152 21.91 2.59 -9.53
N ASN A 153 22.33 2.62 -10.79
CA ASN A 153 21.43 2.36 -11.92
C ASN A 153 20.71 1.02 -11.82
N THR A 154 21.38 0.00 -11.24
CA THR A 154 20.79 -1.33 -11.03
C THR A 154 19.69 -1.30 -9.97
N GLU A 155 19.89 -0.57 -8.88
CA GLU A 155 18.88 -0.42 -7.83
C GLU A 155 17.63 0.28 -8.36
N ILE A 156 17.80 1.42 -9.08
CA ILE A 156 16.69 2.15 -9.69
C ILE A 156 15.93 1.25 -10.67
N ARG A 157 16.61 0.50 -11.54
CA ARG A 157 15.95 -0.43 -12.47
C ARG A 157 15.19 -1.55 -11.75
N ASN A 158 15.76 -2.11 -10.68
CA ASN A 158 15.09 -3.14 -9.89
C ASN A 158 13.81 -2.63 -9.24
N ILE A 159 13.84 -1.39 -8.74
CA ILE A 159 12.66 -0.73 -8.17
C ILE A 159 11.61 -0.50 -9.26
N LEU A 160 12.00 0.08 -10.39
CA LEU A 160 11.09 0.31 -11.50
C LEU A 160 10.48 -0.98 -12.03
N ALA A 161 11.25 -2.07 -12.05
CA ALA A 161 10.74 -3.40 -12.42
C ALA A 161 9.70 -3.91 -11.42
N ALA A 162 9.86 -3.64 -10.11
CA ALA A 162 8.84 -3.96 -9.09
C ALA A 162 7.52 -3.20 -9.30
N PHE A 163 7.57 -2.03 -9.97
CA PHE A 163 6.43 -1.23 -10.40
C PHE A 163 6.03 -1.47 -11.86
N LEU A 164 6.41 -2.61 -12.46
CA LEU A 164 6.12 -3.04 -13.83
C LEU A 164 6.67 -2.12 -14.93
N PHE A 165 7.77 -1.44 -14.68
CA PHE A 165 8.54 -0.77 -15.72
C PHE A 165 9.78 -1.60 -16.06
N THR A 166 9.75 -2.32 -17.17
CA THR A 166 10.81 -3.24 -17.57
C THR A 166 11.53 -2.73 -18.81
N GLU A 167 12.79 -3.19 -19.00
CA GLU A 167 13.61 -2.95 -20.18
C GLU A 167 13.59 -1.49 -20.67
N ASP A 168 12.99 -1.23 -21.83
CA ASP A 168 12.93 0.09 -22.47
C ASP A 168 11.88 1.03 -21.88
N ASP A 169 10.93 0.49 -21.08
CA ASP A 169 9.88 1.31 -20.47
C ASP A 169 10.45 2.40 -19.56
N VAL A 170 11.55 2.11 -18.87
CA VAL A 170 12.20 3.06 -17.95
C VAL A 170 12.70 4.34 -18.64
N PHE A 171 12.89 4.30 -19.97
CA PHE A 171 13.31 5.45 -20.78
C PHE A 171 12.16 6.21 -21.44
N LYS A 172 10.90 5.80 -21.18
CA LYS A 172 9.74 6.57 -21.62
C LYS A 172 9.67 7.92 -20.89
N GLN A 173 9.34 8.98 -21.65
CA GLN A 173 9.10 10.29 -21.07
C GLN A 173 7.81 10.29 -20.24
N ILE A 174 7.85 10.93 -19.08
CA ILE A 174 6.71 11.02 -18.15
C ILE A 174 5.49 11.64 -18.80
N SER A 175 5.69 12.64 -19.69
CA SER A 175 4.59 13.26 -20.43
C SER A 175 3.81 12.31 -21.34
N LYS A 176 4.43 11.18 -21.74
CA LYS A 176 3.82 10.17 -22.61
C LYS A 176 3.14 9.02 -21.84
N LEU A 177 3.25 9.01 -20.53
CA LEU A 177 2.67 7.98 -19.68
C LEU A 177 1.14 8.15 -19.53
N SER A 178 0.44 7.04 -19.44
CA SER A 178 -0.95 7.00 -18.99
C SER A 178 -1.09 7.48 -17.52
N GLY A 179 -2.31 7.77 -17.09
CA GLY A 179 -2.58 8.14 -15.70
C GLY A 179 -2.12 7.08 -14.70
N GLY A 180 -2.38 5.79 -15.00
CA GLY A 180 -1.95 4.67 -14.15
C GLY A 180 -0.44 4.50 -14.11
N GLU A 181 0.27 4.67 -15.23
CA GLU A 181 1.73 4.63 -15.26
C GLU A 181 2.34 5.78 -14.44
N ARG A 182 1.81 7.00 -14.57
CA ARG A 182 2.24 8.13 -13.72
C ARG A 182 2.02 7.85 -12.24
N GLY A 183 0.85 7.29 -11.88
CA GLY A 183 0.56 6.88 -10.50
C GLY A 183 1.60 5.89 -9.97
N ARG A 184 2.00 4.88 -10.76
CA ARG A 184 3.06 3.92 -10.37
C ARG A 184 4.42 4.59 -10.17
N VAL A 185 4.82 5.52 -11.04
CA VAL A 185 6.08 6.28 -10.86
C VAL A 185 6.06 7.06 -9.56
N SER A 186 4.97 7.74 -9.28
CA SER A 186 4.82 8.53 -8.05
C SER A 186 4.80 7.67 -6.80
N LEU A 187 4.15 6.50 -6.86
CA LEU A 187 4.21 5.53 -5.76
C LEU A 187 5.63 4.99 -5.56
N ALA A 188 6.36 4.70 -6.64
CA ALA A 188 7.76 4.29 -6.54
C ALA A 188 8.61 5.37 -5.86
N LYS A 189 8.45 6.64 -6.23
CA LYS A 189 9.13 7.77 -5.56
C LYS A 189 8.77 7.85 -4.08
N LEU A 190 7.47 7.76 -3.74
CA LEU A 190 7.03 7.82 -2.35
C LEU A 190 7.62 6.67 -1.51
N MET A 191 7.62 5.46 -2.05
CA MET A 191 8.13 4.28 -1.35
C MET A 191 9.65 4.30 -1.15
N LEU A 192 10.37 5.08 -1.97
CA LEU A 192 11.81 5.32 -1.85
C LEU A 192 12.16 6.47 -0.92
N SER A 193 11.18 7.27 -0.54
CA SER A 193 11.42 8.38 0.40
C SER A 193 11.83 7.83 1.78
N ASP A 194 12.52 8.66 2.55
CA ASP A 194 12.89 8.31 3.94
C ASP A 194 11.68 8.29 4.90
N ALA A 195 10.47 8.54 4.38
CA ALA A 195 9.26 8.59 5.17
C ALA A 195 8.98 7.28 5.91
N ASN A 196 8.58 7.40 7.16
CA ASN A 196 8.18 6.28 8.02
C ASN A 196 6.67 6.30 8.37
N PHE A 197 5.99 7.35 7.93
CA PHE A 197 4.54 7.50 8.00
C PHE A 197 3.98 7.90 6.64
N LEU A 198 3.30 7.00 5.95
CA LEU A 198 2.67 7.26 4.66
C LEU A 198 1.22 7.69 4.83
N ILE A 199 0.86 8.77 4.17
CA ILE A 199 -0.52 9.24 4.06
C ILE A 199 -0.92 9.17 2.59
N LEU A 200 -1.96 8.36 2.26
CA LEU A 200 -2.38 8.11 0.89
C LEU A 200 -3.84 8.55 0.69
N ASP A 201 -4.06 9.51 -0.20
CA ASP A 201 -5.41 9.98 -0.55
C ASP A 201 -5.86 9.36 -1.87
N GLU A 202 -6.83 8.43 -1.79
CA GLU A 202 -7.40 7.68 -2.91
C GLU A 202 -6.34 7.04 -3.85
N PRO A 203 -5.36 6.29 -3.31
CA PRO A 203 -4.23 5.81 -4.09
C PRO A 203 -4.60 4.75 -5.13
N THR A 204 -5.79 4.17 -5.04
CA THR A 204 -6.32 3.16 -5.98
C THR A 204 -7.03 3.75 -7.19
N ASN A 205 -7.33 5.06 -7.19
CA ASN A 205 -8.05 5.71 -8.27
C ASN A 205 -7.24 5.71 -9.57
N HIS A 206 -7.91 5.39 -10.68
CA HIS A 206 -7.33 5.30 -12.02
C HIS A 206 -6.21 4.27 -12.19
N LEU A 207 -5.96 3.42 -11.20
CA LEU A 207 -5.06 2.30 -11.33
C LEU A 207 -5.77 1.11 -11.98
N ASP A 208 -5.09 0.43 -12.91
CA ASP A 208 -5.49 -0.87 -13.42
C ASP A 208 -5.29 -1.96 -12.34
N ILE A 209 -5.76 -3.16 -12.62
CA ILE A 209 -5.73 -4.27 -11.66
C ILE A 209 -4.28 -4.58 -11.24
N ASP A 210 -3.35 -4.64 -12.19
CA ASP A 210 -1.96 -4.95 -11.92
C ASP A 210 -1.30 -3.88 -11.03
N SER A 211 -1.59 -2.61 -11.30
CA SER A 211 -1.11 -1.48 -10.50
C SER A 211 -1.68 -1.48 -9.07
N LYS A 212 -2.94 -1.89 -8.88
CA LYS A 212 -3.54 -2.05 -7.55
C LYS A 212 -2.88 -3.18 -6.77
N GLU A 213 -2.55 -4.30 -7.41
CA GLU A 213 -1.82 -5.39 -6.76
C GLU A 213 -0.41 -4.98 -6.31
N ILE A 214 0.28 -4.15 -7.11
CA ILE A 214 1.58 -3.60 -6.73
C ILE A 214 1.43 -2.70 -5.50
N LEU A 215 0.45 -1.78 -5.52
CA LEU A 215 0.17 -0.90 -4.38
C LEU A 215 -0.16 -1.72 -3.12
N GLU A 216 -0.99 -2.76 -3.24
CA GLU A 216 -1.33 -3.66 -2.13
C GLU A 216 -0.05 -4.31 -1.55
N ARG A 217 0.80 -4.86 -2.41
CA ARG A 217 2.08 -5.46 -1.99
C ARG A 217 2.98 -4.43 -1.32
N ALA A 218 3.11 -3.24 -1.91
CA ALA A 218 3.94 -2.17 -1.37
C ALA A 218 3.48 -1.75 0.04
N VAL A 219 2.18 -1.50 0.22
CA VAL A 219 1.59 -1.14 1.53
C VAL A 219 1.75 -2.26 2.56
N ASN A 220 1.58 -3.52 2.15
CA ASN A 220 1.72 -4.66 3.07
C ASN A 220 3.16 -4.94 3.50
N HIS A 221 4.15 -4.62 2.66
CA HIS A 221 5.58 -4.80 2.96
C HIS A 221 6.24 -3.55 3.56
N PHE A 222 5.55 -2.43 3.58
CA PHE A 222 6.07 -1.23 4.21
C PHE A 222 6.14 -1.40 5.73
N GLU A 223 7.33 -1.25 6.30
CA GLU A 223 7.59 -1.45 7.74
C GLU A 223 7.21 -0.23 8.60
N GLY A 224 6.80 0.88 7.98
CA GLY A 224 6.29 2.06 8.68
C GLY A 224 4.79 2.01 8.94
N THR A 225 4.20 3.16 9.23
CA THR A 225 2.76 3.35 9.47
C THR A 225 2.10 3.89 8.22
N VAL A 226 0.89 3.44 7.93
CA VAL A 226 0.12 3.91 6.77
C VAL A 226 -1.26 4.37 7.21
N LEU A 227 -1.63 5.59 6.82
CA LEU A 227 -2.98 6.13 6.94
C LEU A 227 -3.49 6.43 5.53
N TYR A 228 -4.66 5.94 5.17
CA TYR A 228 -5.16 6.18 3.82
C TYR A 228 -6.67 6.32 3.74
N VAL A 229 -7.12 7.01 2.71
CA VAL A 229 -8.51 7.06 2.27
C VAL A 229 -8.63 6.24 1.00
N SER A 230 -9.60 5.35 0.92
CA SER A 230 -9.93 4.62 -0.31
C SER A 230 -11.39 4.21 -0.33
N HIS A 231 -11.97 4.12 -1.54
CA HIS A 231 -13.28 3.52 -1.81
C HIS A 231 -13.18 2.08 -2.31
N ASP A 232 -11.96 1.58 -2.52
CA ASP A 232 -11.73 0.22 -2.98
C ASP A 232 -11.79 -0.77 -1.81
N ARG A 233 -12.95 -1.44 -1.67
CA ARG A 233 -13.21 -2.39 -0.58
C ARG A 233 -12.23 -3.56 -0.57
N TYR A 234 -11.83 -4.03 -1.75
CA TYR A 234 -10.88 -5.13 -1.87
C TYR A 234 -9.50 -4.71 -1.34
N PHE A 235 -9.02 -3.55 -1.77
CA PHE A 235 -7.76 -2.99 -1.29
C PHE A 235 -7.77 -2.79 0.23
N ILE A 236 -8.85 -2.19 0.79
CA ILE A 236 -9.00 -1.99 2.23
C ILE A 236 -8.97 -3.32 2.96
N ASN A 237 -9.71 -4.33 2.48
CA ASN A 237 -9.79 -5.64 3.13
C ASN A 237 -8.43 -6.35 3.19
N ARG A 238 -7.57 -6.14 2.19
CA ARG A 238 -6.26 -6.77 2.05
C ARG A 238 -5.14 -6.05 2.80
N THR A 239 -5.32 -4.77 3.09
CA THR A 239 -4.24 -3.94 3.66
C THR A 239 -4.54 -3.39 5.05
N ALA A 240 -5.80 -3.06 5.37
CA ALA A 240 -6.15 -2.46 6.65
C ALA A 240 -6.00 -3.42 7.84
N THR A 241 -5.40 -2.93 8.90
CA THR A 241 -5.41 -3.55 10.23
C THR A 241 -6.44 -2.91 11.15
N ARG A 242 -6.93 -1.71 10.76
CA ARG A 242 -7.88 -0.90 11.51
C ARG A 242 -8.64 0.02 10.57
N ILE A 243 -9.91 0.27 10.86
CA ILE A 243 -10.79 1.12 10.07
C ILE A 243 -11.36 2.23 10.96
N LEU A 244 -11.32 3.44 10.43
CA LEU A 244 -11.95 4.63 11.00
C LEU A 244 -13.11 5.03 10.09
N ASP A 245 -14.36 4.80 10.54
CA ASP A 245 -15.58 5.14 9.78
C ASP A 245 -16.04 6.54 10.17
N LEU A 246 -15.92 7.49 9.25
CA LEU A 246 -16.39 8.86 9.41
C LEU A 246 -17.85 8.95 8.96
N THR A 247 -18.75 8.72 9.90
CA THR A 247 -20.20 8.69 9.70
C THR A 247 -20.90 9.67 10.63
N GLN A 248 -21.90 10.39 10.12
CA GLN A 248 -22.67 11.37 10.90
C GLN A 248 -21.80 12.42 11.61
N LYS A 249 -20.72 12.87 10.96
CA LYS A 249 -19.74 13.85 11.48
C LYS A 249 -18.93 13.37 12.68
N GLN A 250 -18.98 12.08 13.00
CA GLN A 250 -18.24 11.41 14.07
C GLN A 250 -17.37 10.31 13.52
N LEU A 251 -16.35 9.94 14.27
CA LEU A 251 -15.41 8.90 13.89
C LEU A 251 -15.62 7.65 14.75
N VAL A 252 -15.95 6.54 14.11
CA VAL A 252 -16.10 5.24 14.78
C VAL A 252 -14.91 4.34 14.44
N ASN A 253 -14.32 3.73 15.45
CA ASN A 253 -13.11 2.92 15.33
C ASN A 253 -13.43 1.43 15.34
N TYR A 254 -12.91 0.70 14.33
CA TYR A 254 -13.02 -0.76 14.20
C TYR A 254 -11.62 -1.37 14.06
N ILE A 255 -11.23 -2.24 14.99
CA ILE A 255 -9.93 -2.94 14.95
C ILE A 255 -10.10 -4.22 14.15
N GLY A 256 -9.62 -4.22 12.91
CA GLY A 256 -9.73 -5.32 11.96
C GLY A 256 -9.75 -4.86 10.52
N ASN A 257 -9.98 -5.80 9.61
CA ASN A 257 -10.12 -5.56 8.17
C ASN A 257 -11.55 -5.14 7.79
N TYR A 258 -11.81 -5.02 6.47
CA TYR A 258 -13.10 -4.57 5.97
C TYR A 258 -14.25 -5.55 6.25
N ASP A 259 -13.99 -6.86 6.22
CA ASP A 259 -15.02 -7.87 6.52
C ASP A 259 -15.45 -7.78 8.00
N TYR A 260 -14.49 -7.66 8.91
CA TYR A 260 -14.77 -7.45 10.33
C TYR A 260 -15.55 -6.16 10.60
N TYR A 261 -15.21 -5.07 9.90
CA TYR A 261 -15.97 -3.83 9.97
C TYR A 261 -17.43 -4.03 9.60
N LEU A 262 -17.72 -4.73 8.48
CA LEU A 262 -19.08 -4.99 8.03
C LEU A 262 -19.88 -5.77 9.08
N GLU A 263 -19.33 -6.86 9.60
CA GLU A 263 -19.96 -7.67 10.65
C GLU A 263 -20.32 -6.83 11.90
N LYS A 264 -19.38 -5.99 12.33
CA LYS A 264 -19.59 -5.16 13.52
C LYS A 264 -20.57 -4.03 13.28
N LYS A 265 -20.56 -3.44 12.09
CA LYS A 265 -21.51 -2.38 11.72
C LYS A 265 -22.94 -2.90 11.70
N GLU A 266 -23.19 -4.04 11.05
CA GLU A 266 -24.49 -4.71 11.01
C GLU A 266 -24.97 -5.08 12.44
N ALA A 267 -24.10 -5.62 13.27
CA ALA A 267 -24.42 -5.97 14.64
C ALA A 267 -24.83 -4.74 15.47
N ASN A 268 -24.12 -3.61 15.30
CA ASN A 268 -24.42 -2.36 16.00
C ASN A 268 -25.77 -1.74 15.53
N GLU A 269 -26.04 -1.78 14.22
CA GLU A 269 -27.32 -1.32 13.65
C GLU A 269 -28.51 -2.15 14.17
N LEU A 270 -28.37 -3.47 14.20
CA LEU A 270 -29.38 -4.37 14.77
C LEU A 270 -29.61 -4.11 16.26
N ALA A 271 -28.54 -3.89 17.03
CA ALA A 271 -28.63 -3.58 18.45
C ALA A 271 -29.37 -2.25 18.72
N GLN A 272 -29.15 -1.24 17.87
CA GLN A 272 -29.87 0.05 17.96
C GLN A 272 -31.36 -0.07 17.63
N LEU A 273 -31.71 -0.91 16.65
CA LEU A 273 -33.10 -1.17 16.27
C LEU A 273 -33.88 -1.99 17.32
N THR A 274 -33.16 -2.82 18.09
CA THR A 274 -33.75 -3.69 19.13
C THR A 274 -33.70 -3.11 20.52
N ALA A 275 -33.06 -1.93 20.72
CA ALA A 275 -33.01 -1.27 22.00
C ALA A 275 -34.45 -0.84 22.40
N PRO A 276 -34.94 -1.18 23.61
CA PRO A 276 -36.26 -0.78 24.06
C PRO A 276 -36.32 0.74 24.15
N VAL A 277 -37.36 1.35 23.55
CA VAL A 277 -37.70 2.77 23.73
C VAL A 277 -38.01 2.94 25.19
N ILE A 278 -37.10 3.53 25.96
CA ILE A 278 -37.38 3.96 27.33
C ILE A 278 -38.20 5.21 27.17
N ASP A 279 -39.52 5.04 27.28
CA ASP A 279 -40.48 6.18 27.43
C ASP A 279 -40.11 6.94 28.68
N THR A 280 -39.42 8.05 28.52
CA THR A 280 -39.26 9.07 29.56
C THR A 280 -40.52 9.94 29.59
N ALA A 281 -41.64 9.35 30.02
CA ALA A 281 -42.83 10.07 30.44
C ALA A 281 -42.92 9.92 31.96
N GLY A 282 -42.52 10.98 32.67
CA GLY A 282 -42.61 11.11 34.10
C GLY A 282 -42.27 12.55 34.51
#